data_95ebda4bb65674a5a2c4c635a9d8a23b
#
_entry.id   95ebda4bb65674a5a2c4c635a9d8a23b
#
_cell.length_a   1.000
_cell.length_b   1.000
_cell.length_c   1.000
_cell.angle_alpha   90.00
_cell.angle_beta   90.00
_cell.angle_gamma   90.00
#
_symmetry.space_group_name_H-M   'P 1'
#
loop_
_entity.id
_entity.type
_entity.pdbx_description
1 polymer ?
#
loop_
_entity_poly.entity_id
_entity_poly.type
_entity_poly.pdbx_seq_one_letter_code
_entity_poly.pdbx_strand_id
1 'polypeptide(L)'
;GDVYKRQAFKGTEGGYEISNFSDKIFNKGIWGLDCLYSDYACGVFWNTITMGTLTAFSSTILGLGFALLIARTSFKFKKTVRILSVLPIITPPFVIGLAIIILFGRTGVVSTFLEWAFDIEPSRWIYGLPGIWFAQTLAFTPIAFLVLIGVVESVSPSMEEASQTLRASKWQVFKTVTLPLMRPGIANAFLLGFIESLADFGNPLVL
;
A
#
# COMPACT_ATOMS: atom_id res chain seq x y z
N GLY A 1 16.64 5.96 25.90
CA GLY A 1 16.58 6.82 24.70
C GLY A 1 17.88 7.56 24.37
N ASP A 2 18.70 7.97 25.38
CA ASP A 2 19.85 8.86 25.13
C ASP A 2 21.10 8.17 24.57
N VAL A 3 21.24 6.87 24.75
CA VAL A 3 22.40 6.11 24.24
C VAL A 3 22.45 6.10 22.73
N TYR A 4 21.33 5.87 22.05
CA TYR A 4 21.26 5.86 20.58
C TYR A 4 21.48 7.22 19.96
N LYS A 5 21.00 8.30 20.60
CA LYS A 5 21.22 9.67 20.14
C LYS A 5 22.69 10.05 20.18
N ARG A 6 23.41 9.62 21.23
CA ARG A 6 24.85 9.87 21.36
C ARG A 6 25.69 9.05 20.37
N GLN A 7 25.25 7.83 20.03
CA GLN A 7 25.97 6.98 19.05
C GLN A 7 25.94 7.56 17.63
N ALA A 8 24.90 8.32 17.26
CA ALA A 8 24.81 8.96 15.95
C ALA A 8 25.94 9.97 15.70
N PHE A 9 26.44 10.59 16.77
CA PHE A 9 27.50 11.60 16.74
C PHE A 9 28.87 11.08 17.15
N LYS A 10 28.99 9.79 17.51
CA LYS A 10 30.23 9.21 17.98
C LYS A 10 31.12 8.80 16.81
N GLY A 11 32.31 9.40 16.72
CA GLY A 11 33.37 9.01 15.77
C GLY A 11 34.07 7.72 16.16
N THR A 12 34.87 7.18 15.27
CA THR A 12 35.68 5.96 15.44
C THR A 12 36.69 6.07 16.58
N GLU A 13 37.13 7.29 16.91
CA GLU A 13 38.07 7.60 18.00
C GLU A 13 37.39 8.05 19.31
N GLY A 14 36.06 7.92 19.41
CA GLY A 14 35.30 8.20 20.63
C GLY A 14 34.93 9.66 20.87
N GLY A 15 35.32 10.58 19.96
CA GLY A 15 34.91 11.98 19.97
C GLY A 15 33.52 12.18 19.35
N TYR A 16 32.86 13.32 19.67
CA TYR A 16 31.62 13.73 19.02
C TYR A 16 31.94 14.66 17.85
N GLU A 17 31.65 14.23 16.63
CA GLU A 17 31.87 15.00 15.42
C GLU A 17 30.59 15.13 14.61
N ILE A 18 30.23 16.36 14.28
CA ILE A 18 29.05 16.66 13.43
C ILE A 18 29.28 16.18 11.99
N SER A 19 30.54 16.17 11.53
CA SER A 19 30.93 15.64 10.22
C SER A 19 30.49 14.20 10.02
N ASN A 20 30.69 13.33 11.00
CA ASN A 20 30.27 11.92 10.96
C ASN A 20 28.75 11.75 10.84
N PHE A 21 27.97 12.65 11.43
CA PHE A 21 26.53 12.68 11.30
C PHE A 21 26.11 13.07 9.87
N SER A 22 26.77 14.11 9.33
CA SER A 22 26.56 14.53 7.95
C SER A 22 26.86 13.43 6.94
N ASP A 23 27.99 12.75 7.08
CA ASP A 23 28.42 11.69 6.16
C ASP A 23 27.50 10.46 6.22
N LYS A 24 26.94 10.16 7.39
CA LYS A 24 25.97 9.07 7.54
C LYS A 24 24.60 9.41 6.93
N ILE A 25 24.14 10.66 7.06
CA ILE A 25 22.83 11.09 6.51
C ILE A 25 22.93 11.33 5.01
N PHE A 26 23.98 12.00 4.53
CA PHE A 26 24.14 12.34 3.11
C PHE A 26 24.90 11.27 2.31
N ASN A 27 24.81 10.01 2.75
CA ASN A 27 25.41 8.88 2.05
C ASN A 27 24.61 8.53 0.77
N LYS A 28 25.32 8.11 -0.28
CA LYS A 28 24.73 7.59 -1.51
C LYS A 28 23.78 6.40 -1.27
N GLY A 29 24.01 5.59 -0.25
CA GLY A 29 23.11 4.49 0.14
C GLY A 29 21.72 4.96 0.56
N ILE A 30 21.58 6.21 1.04
CA ILE A 30 20.28 6.79 1.42
C ILE A 30 19.68 7.56 0.24
N TRP A 31 20.45 8.42 -0.42
CA TRP A 31 19.96 9.38 -1.41
C TRP A 31 20.34 9.05 -2.86
N GLY A 32 21.13 8.01 -3.10
CA GLY A 32 21.62 7.66 -4.44
C GLY A 32 20.48 7.34 -5.40
N LEU A 33 20.56 7.86 -6.62
CA LEU A 33 19.67 7.59 -7.75
C LEU A 33 20.32 6.68 -8.78
N ASP A 34 21.28 5.86 -8.35
CA ASP A 34 22.08 5.01 -9.23
C ASP A 34 21.24 3.99 -10.02
N CYS A 35 20.05 3.67 -9.51
CA CYS A 35 19.06 2.80 -10.17
C CYS A 35 18.47 3.38 -11.47
N LEU A 36 18.59 4.68 -11.74
CA LEU A 36 18.14 5.28 -13.00
C LEU A 36 19.12 5.06 -14.15
N TYR A 37 20.38 4.76 -13.83
CA TYR A 37 21.47 4.66 -14.80
C TYR A 37 22.18 3.30 -14.80
N SER A 38 21.87 2.42 -13.84
CA SER A 38 22.52 1.12 -13.69
C SER A 38 21.59 0.16 -12.93
N ASP A 39 21.88 -1.14 -13.01
CA ASP A 39 21.14 -2.22 -12.33
C ASP A 39 21.29 -2.24 -10.79
N TYR A 40 21.89 -1.20 -10.20
CA TYR A 40 22.02 -1.06 -8.76
C TYR A 40 20.71 -0.59 -8.12
N ALA A 41 20.45 -1.03 -6.88
CA ALA A 41 19.29 -0.60 -6.14
C ALA A 41 19.34 0.91 -5.85
N CYS A 42 18.19 1.58 -5.92
CA CYS A 42 18.04 2.97 -5.46
C CYS A 42 18.38 3.11 -3.99
N GLY A 43 18.76 4.32 -3.57
CA GLY A 43 18.92 4.65 -2.16
C GLY A 43 17.65 4.38 -1.35
N VAL A 44 17.82 4.06 -0.07
CA VAL A 44 16.73 3.68 0.84
C VAL A 44 15.57 4.68 0.83
N PHE A 45 15.88 5.98 0.76
CA PHE A 45 14.87 7.05 0.71
C PHE A 45 13.93 6.88 -0.49
N TRP A 46 14.49 6.69 -1.68
CA TRP A 46 13.70 6.57 -2.91
C TRP A 46 12.88 5.28 -2.95
N ASN A 47 13.45 4.18 -2.50
CA ASN A 47 12.72 2.91 -2.37
C ASN A 47 11.53 3.06 -1.41
N THR A 48 11.74 3.73 -0.27
CA THR A 48 10.68 3.95 0.73
C THR A 48 9.55 4.83 0.19
N ILE A 49 9.87 5.95 -0.48
CA ILE A 49 8.87 6.84 -1.07
C ILE A 49 8.11 6.13 -2.21
N THR A 50 8.83 5.41 -3.07
CA THR A 50 8.21 4.66 -4.18
C THR A 50 7.28 3.59 -3.64
N MET A 51 7.72 2.81 -2.66
CA MET A 51 6.91 1.77 -2.03
C MET A 51 5.68 2.36 -1.33
N GLY A 52 5.86 3.40 -0.53
CA GLY A 52 4.76 4.10 0.14
C GLY A 52 3.73 4.63 -0.85
N THR A 53 4.18 5.28 -1.92
CA THR A 53 3.30 5.82 -2.97
C THR A 53 2.56 4.71 -3.71
N LEU A 54 3.26 3.65 -4.12
CA LEU A 54 2.68 2.54 -4.85
C LEU A 54 1.64 1.78 -4.01
N THR A 55 1.97 1.50 -2.75
CA THR A 55 1.07 0.85 -1.79
C THR A 55 -0.15 1.71 -1.51
N ALA A 56 0.02 3.01 -1.24
CA ALA A 56 -1.09 3.93 -1.00
C ALA A 56 -2.03 4.03 -2.22
N PHE A 57 -1.46 4.09 -3.42
CA PHE A 57 -2.24 4.15 -4.65
C PHE A 57 -3.04 2.86 -4.88
N SER A 58 -2.39 1.69 -4.79
CA SER A 58 -3.05 0.41 -5.01
C SER A 58 -4.10 0.10 -3.95
N SER A 59 -3.81 0.33 -2.66
CA SER A 59 -4.77 0.12 -1.57
C SER A 59 -5.97 1.07 -1.66
N THR A 60 -5.74 2.34 -2.06
CA THR A 60 -6.83 3.32 -2.28
C THR A 60 -7.72 2.91 -3.44
N ILE A 61 -7.16 2.45 -4.57
CA ILE A 61 -7.95 1.97 -5.72
C ILE A 61 -8.77 0.74 -5.33
N LEU A 62 -8.17 -0.25 -4.67
CA LEU A 62 -8.89 -1.44 -4.23
C LEU A 62 -9.97 -1.09 -3.20
N GLY A 63 -9.65 -0.26 -2.21
CA GLY A 63 -10.61 0.22 -1.21
C GLY A 63 -11.77 0.97 -1.83
N LEU A 64 -11.52 1.85 -2.81
CA LEU A 64 -12.55 2.56 -3.56
C LEU A 64 -13.40 1.60 -4.39
N GLY A 65 -12.78 0.63 -5.05
CA GLY A 65 -13.48 -0.40 -5.82
C GLY A 65 -14.47 -1.18 -4.94
N PHE A 66 -14.04 -1.65 -3.77
CA PHE A 66 -14.91 -2.33 -2.81
C PHE A 66 -16.00 -1.42 -2.25
N ALA A 67 -15.68 -0.16 -1.94
CA ALA A 67 -16.65 0.81 -1.45
C ALA A 67 -17.75 1.09 -2.48
N LEU A 68 -17.39 1.32 -3.74
CA LEU A 68 -18.34 1.54 -4.84
C LEU A 68 -19.18 0.27 -5.11
N LEU A 69 -18.56 -0.90 -5.11
CA LEU A 69 -19.26 -2.18 -5.31
C LEU A 69 -20.32 -2.38 -4.24
N ILE A 70 -20.03 -2.09 -2.98
CA ILE A 70 -20.94 -2.28 -1.87
C ILE A 70 -22.03 -1.19 -1.84
N ALA A 71 -21.65 0.08 -2.00
CA ALA A 71 -22.56 1.21 -1.86
C ALA A 71 -23.46 1.44 -3.10
N ARG A 72 -22.91 1.26 -4.31
CA ARG A 72 -23.55 1.70 -5.56
C ARG A 72 -24.07 0.57 -6.46
N THR A 73 -23.83 -0.70 -6.13
CA THR A 73 -24.35 -1.82 -6.92
C THR A 73 -25.40 -2.59 -6.14
N SER A 74 -26.22 -3.39 -6.84
CA SER A 74 -27.17 -4.33 -6.22
C SER A 74 -26.56 -5.74 -6.03
N PHE A 75 -25.26 -5.83 -5.82
CA PHE A 75 -24.54 -7.09 -5.69
C PHE A 75 -25.09 -7.96 -4.55
N LYS A 76 -25.38 -9.23 -4.84
CA LYS A 76 -26.07 -10.14 -3.91
C LYS A 76 -25.24 -10.44 -2.63
N PHE A 77 -23.90 -10.46 -2.74
CA PHE A 77 -23.01 -10.83 -1.65
C PHE A 77 -22.31 -9.65 -0.98
N LYS A 78 -22.94 -8.45 -0.97
CA LYS A 78 -22.39 -7.24 -0.34
C LYS A 78 -21.92 -7.44 1.10
N LYS A 79 -22.72 -8.16 1.91
CA LYS A 79 -22.39 -8.42 3.31
C LYS A 79 -21.11 -9.25 3.45
N THR A 80 -20.96 -10.27 2.62
CA THR A 80 -19.77 -11.14 2.60
C THR A 80 -18.54 -10.36 2.16
N VAL A 81 -18.64 -9.56 1.08
CA VAL A 81 -17.53 -8.73 0.61
C VAL A 81 -17.13 -7.71 1.67
N ARG A 82 -18.09 -7.07 2.35
CA ARG A 82 -17.82 -6.12 3.44
C ARG A 82 -17.04 -6.79 4.58
N ILE A 83 -17.44 -7.98 5.01
CA ILE A 83 -16.76 -8.74 6.07
C ILE A 83 -15.34 -9.13 5.62
N LEU A 84 -15.20 -9.69 4.43
CA LEU A 84 -13.90 -10.10 3.89
C LEU A 84 -12.95 -8.91 3.68
N SER A 85 -13.47 -7.75 3.29
CA SER A 85 -12.65 -6.53 3.11
C SER A 85 -12.10 -5.98 4.43
N VAL A 86 -12.75 -6.25 5.56
CA VAL A 86 -12.33 -5.75 6.89
C VAL A 86 -11.50 -6.81 7.65
N LEU A 87 -11.62 -8.07 7.29
CA LEU A 87 -11.00 -9.18 8.01
C LEU A 87 -9.48 -9.03 8.21
N PRO A 88 -8.69 -8.56 7.20
CA PRO A 88 -7.23 -8.41 7.37
C PRO A 88 -6.83 -7.38 8.45
N ILE A 89 -7.69 -6.46 8.86
CA ILE A 89 -7.37 -5.44 9.87
C ILE A 89 -7.09 -6.04 11.27
N ILE A 90 -7.63 -7.24 11.52
CA ILE A 90 -7.48 -7.94 12.79
C ILE A 90 -6.08 -8.57 12.89
N THR A 91 -5.44 -8.84 11.76
CA THR A 91 -4.14 -9.50 11.72
C THR A 91 -3.01 -8.48 11.65
N PRO A 92 -1.92 -8.64 12.43
CA PRO A 92 -0.74 -7.80 12.28
C PRO A 92 -0.19 -7.87 10.84
N PRO A 93 0.25 -6.74 10.23
CA PRO A 93 0.71 -6.71 8.83
C PRO A 93 1.78 -7.74 8.49
N PHE A 94 2.75 -7.99 9.38
CA PHE A 94 3.81 -8.98 9.15
C PHE A 94 3.29 -10.43 9.01
N VAL A 95 2.15 -10.76 9.61
CA VAL A 95 1.51 -12.09 9.47
C VAL A 95 1.02 -12.29 8.04
N ILE A 96 0.56 -11.22 7.39
CA ILE A 96 0.18 -11.25 5.98
C ILE A 96 1.41 -11.52 5.11
N GLY A 97 2.55 -10.88 5.41
CA GLY A 97 3.83 -11.17 4.75
C GLY A 97 4.25 -12.63 4.88
N LEU A 98 4.17 -13.19 6.09
CA LEU A 98 4.47 -14.62 6.30
C LEU A 98 3.50 -15.54 5.55
N ALA A 99 2.21 -15.23 5.54
CA ALA A 99 1.22 -16.00 4.79
C ALA A 99 1.52 -15.97 3.27
N ILE A 100 1.94 -14.83 2.74
CA ILE A 100 2.34 -14.68 1.34
C ILE A 100 3.57 -15.54 1.03
N ILE A 101 4.57 -15.58 1.92
CA ILE A 101 5.74 -16.46 1.74
C ILE A 101 5.33 -17.93 1.72
N ILE A 102 4.44 -18.35 2.63
CA ILE A 102 3.95 -19.73 2.69
C ILE A 102 3.15 -20.10 1.44
N LEU A 103 2.40 -19.16 0.88
CA LEU A 103 1.58 -19.41 -0.31
C LEU A 103 2.38 -19.30 -1.62
N PHE A 104 3.13 -18.22 -1.79
CA PHE A 104 3.78 -17.84 -3.06
C PHE A 104 5.31 -17.95 -3.02
N GLY A 105 5.89 -18.30 -1.88
CA GLY A 105 7.32 -18.54 -1.77
C GLY A 105 7.79 -19.70 -2.65
N ARG A 106 9.09 -19.90 -2.74
CA ARG A 106 9.70 -20.89 -3.63
C ARG A 106 9.18 -22.31 -3.43
N THR A 107 8.88 -22.70 -2.19
CA THR A 107 8.28 -23.98 -1.79
C THR A 107 6.81 -23.81 -1.38
N GLY A 108 6.18 -22.71 -1.78
CA GLY A 108 4.82 -22.39 -1.42
C GLY A 108 3.79 -23.23 -2.18
N VAL A 109 2.60 -23.35 -1.59
CA VAL A 109 1.51 -24.17 -2.13
C VAL A 109 1.14 -23.76 -3.55
N VAL A 110 1.07 -22.44 -3.81
CA VAL A 110 0.72 -21.91 -5.14
C VAL A 110 1.86 -22.17 -6.14
N SER A 111 3.11 -21.97 -5.73
CA SER A 111 4.28 -22.21 -6.61
C SER A 111 4.37 -23.68 -6.99
N THR A 112 4.20 -24.60 -6.05
CA THR A 112 4.18 -26.05 -6.31
C THR A 112 3.02 -26.45 -7.20
N PHE A 113 1.85 -25.85 -7.03
CA PHE A 113 0.69 -26.10 -7.90
C PHE A 113 0.94 -25.59 -9.34
N LEU A 114 1.53 -24.41 -9.49
CA LEU A 114 1.86 -23.85 -10.82
C LEU A 114 2.93 -24.68 -11.53
N GLU A 115 3.93 -25.17 -10.82
CA GLU A 115 4.92 -26.10 -11.35
C GLU A 115 4.27 -27.40 -11.86
N TRP A 116 3.40 -28.01 -11.03
CA TRP A 116 2.70 -29.23 -11.40
C TRP A 116 1.71 -29.06 -12.57
N ALA A 117 0.95 -27.93 -12.60
CA ALA A 117 -0.13 -27.75 -13.58
C ALA A 117 0.35 -27.12 -14.90
N PHE A 118 1.38 -26.28 -14.87
CA PHE A 118 1.80 -25.44 -16.00
C PHE A 118 3.30 -25.51 -16.30
N ASP A 119 4.06 -26.37 -15.59
CA ASP A 119 5.52 -26.52 -15.74
C ASP A 119 6.28 -25.18 -15.58
N ILE A 120 5.77 -24.30 -14.67
CA ILE A 120 6.36 -23.01 -14.37
C ILE A 120 7.34 -23.16 -13.23
N GLU A 121 8.63 -22.88 -13.47
CA GLU A 121 9.68 -22.94 -12.44
C GLU A 121 9.40 -21.98 -11.27
N PRO A 122 9.59 -22.44 -10.00
CA PRO A 122 9.43 -21.61 -8.82
C PRO A 122 10.37 -20.40 -8.84
N SER A 123 9.81 -19.22 -8.87
CA SER A 123 10.54 -17.96 -8.94
C SER A 123 10.68 -17.31 -7.55
N ARG A 124 11.64 -16.39 -7.41
CA ARG A 124 11.86 -15.61 -6.19
C ARG A 124 11.17 -14.23 -6.21
N TRP A 125 10.22 -14.01 -7.11
CA TRP A 125 9.60 -12.69 -7.33
C TRP A 125 8.93 -12.10 -6.07
N ILE A 126 8.49 -12.96 -5.15
CA ILE A 126 7.82 -12.52 -3.93
C ILE A 126 8.79 -11.97 -2.87
N TYR A 127 10.08 -12.28 -2.97
CA TYR A 127 11.07 -11.75 -2.04
C TYR A 127 11.57 -10.39 -2.53
N GLY A 128 11.55 -9.39 -1.65
CA GLY A 128 11.95 -8.03 -1.92
C GLY A 128 10.78 -7.09 -2.24
N LEU A 129 11.04 -6.00 -2.97
CA LEU A 129 10.08 -4.91 -3.17
C LEU A 129 8.70 -5.35 -3.73
N PRO A 130 8.58 -6.27 -4.71
CA PRO A 130 7.27 -6.70 -5.20
C PRO A 130 6.45 -7.41 -4.14
N GLY A 131 7.06 -8.26 -3.33
CA GLY A 131 6.38 -8.97 -2.25
C GLY A 131 5.94 -8.03 -1.13
N ILE A 132 6.80 -7.10 -0.74
CA ILE A 132 6.49 -6.07 0.26
C ILE A 132 5.28 -5.25 -0.22
N TRP A 133 5.31 -4.77 -1.47
CA TRP A 133 4.18 -4.03 -2.06
C TRP A 133 2.89 -4.83 -2.04
N PHE A 134 2.94 -6.10 -2.43
CA PHE A 134 1.77 -6.97 -2.46
C PHE A 134 1.21 -7.20 -1.05
N ALA A 135 2.08 -7.50 -0.08
CA ALA A 135 1.71 -7.69 1.32
C ALA A 135 1.08 -6.42 1.92
N GLN A 136 1.73 -5.28 1.76
CA GLN A 136 1.24 -4.00 2.25
C GLN A 136 -0.07 -3.57 1.58
N THR A 137 -0.21 -3.82 0.28
CA THR A 137 -1.47 -3.52 -0.43
C THR A 137 -2.63 -4.30 0.18
N LEU A 138 -2.46 -5.60 0.44
CA LEU A 138 -3.49 -6.41 1.09
C LEU A 138 -3.74 -5.98 2.54
N ALA A 139 -2.69 -5.66 3.29
CA ALA A 139 -2.79 -5.25 4.69
C ALA A 139 -3.54 -3.91 4.86
N PHE A 140 -3.30 -2.93 3.98
CA PHE A 140 -3.82 -1.57 4.13
C PHE A 140 -5.08 -1.28 3.31
N THR A 141 -5.46 -2.16 2.39
CA THR A 141 -6.75 -2.07 1.66
C THR A 141 -7.96 -1.95 2.60
N PRO A 142 -8.07 -2.69 3.73
CA PRO A 142 -9.17 -2.53 4.66
C PRO A 142 -9.31 -1.11 5.24
N ILE A 143 -8.19 -0.47 5.57
CA ILE A 143 -8.17 0.90 6.10
C ILE A 143 -8.69 1.87 5.05
N ALA A 144 -8.17 1.78 3.82
CA ALA A 144 -8.66 2.58 2.69
C ALA A 144 -10.15 2.34 2.42
N PHE A 145 -10.61 1.09 2.47
CA PHE A 145 -12.02 0.73 2.31
C PHE A 145 -12.92 1.36 3.38
N LEU A 146 -12.53 1.30 4.67
CA LEU A 146 -13.33 1.87 5.76
C LEU A 146 -13.47 3.39 5.65
N VAL A 147 -12.42 4.09 5.25
CA VAL A 147 -12.49 5.53 4.99
C VAL A 147 -13.39 5.82 3.80
N LEU A 148 -13.20 5.09 2.70
CA LEU A 148 -13.87 5.37 1.44
C LEU A 148 -15.34 4.94 1.42
N ILE A 149 -15.74 3.91 2.16
CA ILE A 149 -17.14 3.53 2.24
C ILE A 149 -17.99 4.65 2.86
N GLY A 150 -17.49 5.30 3.93
CA GLY A 150 -18.16 6.45 4.53
C GLY A 150 -18.24 7.65 3.57
N VAL A 151 -17.19 7.88 2.79
CA VAL A 151 -17.15 8.95 1.77
C VAL A 151 -18.14 8.66 0.64
N VAL A 152 -18.21 7.42 0.14
CA VAL A 152 -19.17 7.04 -0.92
C VAL A 152 -20.61 7.13 -0.43
N GLU A 153 -20.87 6.71 0.81
CA GLU A 153 -22.19 6.77 1.42
C GLU A 153 -22.64 8.21 1.74
N SER A 154 -21.71 9.15 1.95
CA SER A 154 -22.02 10.57 2.20
C SER A 154 -22.46 11.35 0.96
N VAL A 155 -22.15 10.87 -0.25
CA VAL A 155 -22.62 11.49 -1.49
C VAL A 155 -24.11 11.21 -1.66
N SER A 156 -24.93 12.28 -1.57
CA SER A 156 -26.38 12.16 -1.64
C SER A 156 -26.86 11.59 -2.98
N PRO A 157 -27.70 10.54 -2.97
CA PRO A 157 -28.30 9.99 -4.18
C PRO A 157 -29.12 11.02 -4.96
N SER A 158 -29.75 12.00 -4.25
CA SER A 158 -30.54 13.05 -4.89
C SER A 158 -29.73 13.93 -5.86
N MET A 159 -28.44 14.17 -5.60
CA MET A 159 -27.57 14.91 -6.52
C MET A 159 -27.29 14.10 -7.80
N GLU A 160 -27.13 12.79 -7.67
CA GLU A 160 -26.95 11.90 -8.80
C GLU A 160 -28.23 11.79 -9.66
N GLU A 161 -29.38 11.66 -8.99
CA GLU A 161 -30.69 11.62 -9.65
C GLU A 161 -31.00 12.93 -10.36
N ALA A 162 -30.77 14.10 -9.74
CA ALA A 162 -30.92 15.40 -10.35
C ALA A 162 -30.07 15.55 -11.63
N SER A 163 -28.84 15.03 -11.62
CA SER A 163 -27.97 15.03 -12.80
C SER A 163 -28.52 14.13 -13.91
N GLN A 164 -29.11 12.98 -13.55
CA GLN A 164 -29.73 12.06 -14.51
C GLN A 164 -31.01 12.63 -15.14
N THR A 165 -31.79 13.45 -14.43
CA THR A 165 -32.96 14.15 -15.01
C THR A 165 -32.53 15.14 -16.09
N LEU A 166 -31.32 15.66 -16.04
CA LEU A 166 -30.69 16.49 -17.06
C LEU A 166 -30.09 15.67 -18.23
N ARG A 167 -30.45 14.39 -18.35
CA ARG A 167 -29.97 13.43 -19.38
C ARG A 167 -28.48 13.11 -19.29
N ALA A 168 -27.82 13.33 -18.15
CA ALA A 168 -26.44 12.90 -17.97
C ALA A 168 -26.36 11.36 -17.87
N SER A 169 -25.39 10.76 -18.56
CA SER A 169 -25.13 9.33 -18.43
C SER A 169 -24.54 9.01 -17.04
N LYS A 170 -24.66 7.77 -16.59
CA LYS A 170 -24.10 7.33 -15.28
C LYS A 170 -22.60 7.63 -15.16
N TRP A 171 -21.86 7.50 -16.25
CA TRP A 171 -20.42 7.82 -16.29
C TRP A 171 -20.15 9.32 -16.17
N GLN A 172 -20.98 10.16 -16.82
CA GLN A 172 -20.89 11.61 -16.67
C GLN A 172 -21.18 12.03 -15.24
N VAL A 173 -22.28 11.53 -14.64
CA VAL A 173 -22.61 11.79 -13.22
C VAL A 173 -21.45 11.38 -12.31
N PHE A 174 -20.91 10.19 -12.49
CA PHE A 174 -19.76 9.74 -11.70
C PHE A 174 -18.55 10.69 -11.82
N LYS A 175 -18.18 11.09 -13.05
CA LYS A 175 -17.01 11.92 -13.30
C LYS A 175 -17.19 13.38 -12.88
N THR A 176 -18.42 13.94 -13.03
CA THR A 176 -18.67 15.37 -12.80
C THR A 176 -19.25 15.70 -11.44
N VAL A 177 -19.91 14.74 -10.78
CA VAL A 177 -20.56 14.93 -9.47
C VAL A 177 -19.90 14.06 -8.41
N THR A 178 -19.99 12.74 -8.56
CA THR A 178 -19.57 11.79 -7.51
C THR A 178 -18.08 11.87 -7.22
N LEU A 179 -17.24 11.74 -8.23
CA LEU A 179 -15.78 11.73 -8.07
C LEU A 179 -15.23 13.04 -7.50
N PRO A 180 -15.62 14.24 -7.97
CA PRO A 180 -15.18 15.50 -7.38
C PRO A 180 -15.54 15.66 -5.90
N LEU A 181 -16.75 15.25 -5.50
CA LEU A 181 -17.19 15.28 -4.11
C LEU A 181 -16.39 14.30 -3.22
N MET A 182 -15.93 13.19 -3.79
CA MET A 182 -15.14 12.19 -3.09
C MET A 182 -13.64 12.52 -3.01
N ARG A 183 -13.13 13.49 -3.77
CA ARG A 183 -11.68 13.82 -3.83
C ARG A 183 -11.03 13.99 -2.46
N PRO A 184 -11.61 14.77 -1.51
CA PRO A 184 -10.99 14.94 -0.19
C PRO A 184 -10.86 13.61 0.57
N GLY A 185 -11.88 12.76 0.47
CA GLY A 185 -11.87 11.44 1.10
C GLY A 185 -10.88 10.46 0.44
N ILE A 186 -10.75 10.51 -0.89
CA ILE A 186 -9.75 9.73 -1.63
C ILE A 186 -8.35 10.17 -1.23
N ALA A 187 -8.09 11.48 -1.14
CA ALA A 187 -6.81 12.02 -0.69
C ALA A 187 -6.48 11.58 0.75
N ASN A 188 -7.48 11.59 1.63
CA ASN A 188 -7.30 11.12 3.02
C ASN A 188 -6.98 9.63 3.08
N ALA A 189 -7.68 8.77 2.33
CA ALA A 189 -7.39 7.34 2.25
C ALA A 189 -5.98 7.08 1.72
N PHE A 190 -5.57 7.83 0.69
CA PHE A 190 -4.21 7.75 0.14
C PHE A 190 -3.15 8.14 1.17
N LEU A 191 -3.33 9.27 1.87
CA LEU A 191 -2.38 9.73 2.90
C LEU A 191 -2.26 8.73 4.05
N LEU A 192 -3.38 8.16 4.51
CA LEU A 192 -3.36 7.12 5.53
C LEU A 192 -2.58 5.89 5.05
N GLY A 193 -2.88 5.38 3.86
CA GLY A 193 -2.15 4.25 3.29
C GLY A 193 -0.66 4.53 3.09
N PHE A 194 -0.30 5.76 2.75
CA PHE A 194 1.10 6.20 2.61
C PHE A 194 1.82 6.20 3.97
N ILE A 195 1.20 6.78 5.00
CA ILE A 195 1.78 6.83 6.36
C ILE A 195 1.92 5.42 6.94
N GLU A 196 0.91 4.57 6.78
CA GLU A 196 0.94 3.18 7.24
C GLU A 196 2.06 2.37 6.54
N SER A 197 2.25 2.58 5.23
CA SER A 197 3.34 1.94 4.50
C SER A 197 4.73 2.40 4.98
N LEU A 198 4.90 3.70 5.29
CA LEU A 198 6.15 4.23 5.84
C LEU A 198 6.43 3.73 7.27
N ALA A 199 5.37 3.49 8.05
CA ALA A 199 5.46 3.01 9.42
C ALA A 199 5.61 1.48 9.51
N ASP A 200 5.36 0.76 8.41
CA ASP A 200 5.44 -0.70 8.38
C ASP A 200 6.89 -1.18 8.36
N PHE A 201 7.30 -1.71 9.47
CA PHE A 201 8.60 -2.36 9.64
C PHE A 201 8.50 -3.88 9.44
N GLY A 202 7.33 -4.46 9.66
CA GLY A 202 7.14 -5.91 9.72
C GLY A 202 7.30 -6.62 8.38
N ASN A 203 6.64 -6.12 7.34
CA ASN A 203 6.72 -6.72 6.00
C ASN A 203 8.14 -6.63 5.39
N PRO A 204 8.83 -5.47 5.45
CA PRO A 204 10.22 -5.38 4.99
C PRO A 204 11.21 -6.26 5.75
N LEU A 205 10.87 -6.66 6.99
CA LEU A 205 11.75 -7.54 7.78
C LEU A 205 11.64 -9.01 7.35
N VAL A 206 10.49 -9.45 6.88
CA VAL A 206 10.23 -10.88 6.57
C VAL A 206 10.30 -11.20 5.07
N LEU A 207 10.07 -10.22 4.20
CA LEU A 207 10.08 -10.33 2.73
C LEU A 207 11.35 -9.73 2.12
#